data_6e18ee7dc035b95be8c351d63b96d168
#
_entry.id   6e18ee7dc035b95be8c351d63b96d168
#
_cell.length_a   1.000
_cell.length_b   1.000
_cell.length_c   1.000
_cell.angle_alpha   90.00
_cell.angle_beta   90.00
_cell.angle_gamma   90.00
#
_symmetry.space_group_name_H-M   'P 1'
#
loop_
_entity.id
_entity.type
_entity.pdbx_description
1 polymer ?
#
loop_
_entity_poly.entity_id
_entity_poly.type
_entity_poly.pdbx_seq_one_letter_code
_entity_poly.pdbx_strand_id
1 'polypeptide(L)'
;GLIFENHIIKALRKIDPEAQLAHLAYHNSIEAPSCVKPEEGIFLEFAPFFRTWDQPLKNRDAVGRDGKTTHGEFLRMLEDNLKVFPAETAQVLDYWMDDSLYSGWKKPQVQVPWHRDVFLSDLETYASYGIRNITAYAIYVDDYYVKTFGDISFVDDYGQGLLNYRAK
;
A
#
# COMPACT_ATOMS: atom_id res chain seq x y z
N GLY A 1 6.95 14.54 -8.97
CA GLY A 1 5.60 14.46 -8.42
C GLY A 1 4.54 14.95 -9.38
N LEU A 2 3.37 15.31 -8.88
CA LEU A 2 2.12 15.47 -9.61
C LEU A 2 2.14 16.40 -10.83
N ILE A 3 2.95 17.48 -10.81
CA ILE A 3 3.12 18.36 -12.00
C ILE A 3 3.63 17.56 -13.22
N PHE A 4 4.61 16.71 -13.00
CA PHE A 4 5.21 15.90 -14.06
C PHE A 4 4.25 14.79 -14.51
N GLU A 5 3.58 14.13 -13.56
CA GLU A 5 2.54 13.13 -13.83
C GLU A 5 1.39 13.71 -14.67
N ASN A 6 0.94 14.94 -14.35
CA ASN A 6 -0.04 15.66 -15.14
C ASN A 6 0.39 15.88 -16.60
N HIS A 7 1.67 16.14 -16.85
CA HIS A 7 2.18 16.30 -18.20
C HIS A 7 2.20 14.95 -18.94
N ILE A 8 2.60 13.89 -18.25
CA ILE A 8 2.67 12.53 -18.82
C ILE A 8 1.25 12.06 -19.20
N ILE A 9 0.28 12.13 -18.26
CA ILE A 9 -1.06 11.61 -18.53
C ILE A 9 -1.74 12.35 -19.68
N LYS A 10 -1.56 13.68 -19.77
CA LYS A 10 -2.05 14.46 -20.91
C LYS A 10 -1.48 14.01 -22.26
N ALA A 11 -0.22 13.60 -22.28
CA ALA A 11 0.41 13.10 -23.50
C ALA A 11 -0.09 11.69 -23.83
N LEU A 12 -0.19 10.81 -22.83
CA LEU A 12 -0.68 9.44 -22.99
C LEU A 12 -2.13 9.41 -23.51
N ARG A 13 -3.02 10.22 -22.93
CA ARG A 13 -4.45 10.27 -23.30
C ARG A 13 -4.74 10.87 -24.66
N LYS A 14 -3.75 11.43 -25.34
CA LYS A 14 -3.86 11.76 -26.76
C LYS A 14 -3.75 10.50 -27.66
N ILE A 15 -3.13 9.44 -27.15
CA ILE A 15 -2.91 8.19 -27.86
C ILE A 15 -3.95 7.16 -27.42
N ASP A 16 -4.15 7.05 -26.12
CA ASP A 16 -5.12 6.18 -25.47
C ASP A 16 -5.98 7.01 -24.49
N PRO A 17 -7.23 7.33 -24.84
CA PRO A 17 -8.12 8.12 -23.98
C PRO A 17 -8.42 7.47 -22.61
N GLU A 18 -8.28 6.15 -22.49
CA GLU A 18 -8.49 5.39 -21.25
C GLU A 18 -7.22 5.21 -20.42
N ALA A 19 -6.09 5.79 -20.86
CA ALA A 19 -4.83 5.69 -20.14
C ALA A 19 -4.97 6.19 -18.68
N GLN A 20 -4.36 5.44 -17.75
CA GLN A 20 -4.29 5.78 -16.33
C GLN A 20 -2.84 5.86 -15.87
N LEU A 21 -2.58 6.65 -14.84
CA LEU A 21 -1.27 6.82 -14.23
C LEU A 21 -1.39 6.90 -12.71
N ALA A 22 -0.61 6.10 -12.00
CA ALA A 22 -0.56 6.16 -10.54
C ALA A 22 0.19 7.40 -10.06
N HIS A 23 -0.40 8.13 -9.10
CA HIS A 23 0.31 9.04 -8.21
C HIS A 23 0.75 8.23 -6.98
N LEU A 24 2.03 7.91 -6.88
CA LEU A 24 2.58 7.14 -5.77
C LEU A 24 2.80 8.05 -4.55
N ALA A 25 1.89 7.96 -3.58
CA ALA A 25 2.04 8.58 -2.28
C ALA A 25 2.90 7.69 -1.38
N TYR A 26 4.22 7.96 -1.36
CA TYR A 26 5.24 7.09 -0.78
C TYR A 26 6.41 7.92 -0.22
N HIS A 27 6.98 7.53 0.91
CA HIS A 27 8.12 8.23 1.52
C HIS A 27 7.90 9.76 1.61
N ASN A 28 8.76 10.53 0.93
CA ASN A 28 8.72 11.99 0.94
C ASN A 28 7.52 12.60 0.16
N SER A 29 6.81 11.80 -0.60
CA SER A 29 5.60 12.21 -1.35
C SER A 29 4.30 11.66 -0.76
N ILE A 30 4.34 11.10 0.45
CA ILE A 30 3.16 10.47 1.07
C ILE A 30 2.09 11.49 1.49
N GLU A 31 2.49 12.73 1.78
CA GLU A 31 1.54 13.81 2.08
C GLU A 31 0.76 14.23 0.83
N ALA A 32 -0.51 14.56 1.03
CA ALA A 32 -1.39 14.97 -0.06
C ALA A 32 -0.86 16.23 -0.78
N PRO A 33 -0.97 16.30 -2.11
CA PRO A 33 -0.57 17.50 -2.86
C PRO A 33 -1.44 18.71 -2.50
N SER A 34 -0.79 19.81 -2.09
CA SER A 34 -1.48 21.01 -1.61
C SER A 34 -1.70 22.08 -2.69
N CYS A 35 -0.89 22.10 -3.75
CA CYS A 35 -0.84 23.19 -4.72
C CYS A 35 -1.29 22.79 -6.13
N VAL A 36 -1.36 21.50 -6.43
CA VAL A 36 -1.63 20.97 -7.77
C VAL A 36 -2.72 19.92 -7.68
N LYS A 37 -3.71 20.00 -8.56
CA LYS A 37 -4.74 18.97 -8.69
C LYS A 37 -4.33 17.91 -9.71
N PRO A 38 -4.71 16.64 -9.52
CA PRO A 38 -4.49 15.60 -10.52
C PRO A 38 -5.34 15.89 -11.76
N GLU A 39 -4.75 15.61 -12.93
CA GLU A 39 -5.50 15.55 -14.19
C GLU A 39 -6.30 14.26 -14.26
N GLU A 40 -7.31 14.23 -15.12
CA GLU A 40 -8.13 13.04 -15.37
C GLU A 40 -7.26 11.85 -15.79
N GLY A 41 -7.51 10.68 -15.18
CA GLY A 41 -6.74 9.45 -15.37
C GLY A 41 -5.60 9.27 -14.37
N ILE A 42 -5.31 10.25 -13.49
CA ILE A 42 -4.39 10.03 -12.38
C ILE A 42 -5.16 9.50 -11.17
N PHE A 43 -4.72 8.36 -10.63
CA PHE A 43 -5.28 7.76 -9.42
C PHE A 43 -4.23 7.68 -8.30
N LEU A 44 -4.70 7.62 -7.06
CA LEU A 44 -3.84 7.45 -5.88
C LEU A 44 -3.31 6.01 -5.80
N GLU A 45 -2.01 5.84 -5.59
CA GLU A 45 -1.40 4.64 -5.05
C GLU A 45 -0.77 4.97 -3.71
N PHE A 46 -1.44 4.61 -2.62
CA PHE A 46 -0.99 4.91 -1.26
C PHE A 46 -0.13 3.77 -0.71
N ALA A 47 1.11 4.09 -0.33
CA ALA A 47 2.10 3.13 0.12
C ALA A 47 2.70 3.51 1.48
N PRO A 48 2.12 3.06 2.62
CA PRO A 48 2.56 3.43 3.97
C PRO A 48 3.79 2.63 4.42
N PHE A 49 4.91 2.83 3.76
CA PHE A 49 6.13 2.02 3.87
C PHE A 49 6.71 1.92 5.29
N PHE A 50 6.62 2.97 6.10
CA PHE A 50 7.21 2.97 7.44
C PHE A 50 6.27 2.50 8.55
N ARG A 51 5.05 2.09 8.24
CA ARG A 51 4.17 1.50 9.27
C ARG A 51 4.76 0.20 9.82
N THR A 52 4.28 -0.28 10.97
CA THR A 52 4.55 -1.63 11.46
C THR A 52 3.43 -2.60 11.04
N TRP A 53 3.74 -3.89 10.83
CA TRP A 53 2.78 -4.92 10.42
C TRP A 53 2.49 -5.96 11.50
N ASP A 54 2.96 -5.75 12.72
CA ASP A 54 2.61 -6.51 13.93
C ASP A 54 1.44 -5.86 14.70
N GLN A 55 1.02 -4.66 14.28
CA GLN A 55 -0.13 -3.92 14.79
C GLN A 55 -1.05 -3.50 13.65
N PRO A 56 -2.39 -3.61 13.82
CA PRO A 56 -3.32 -3.19 12.77
C PRO A 56 -3.29 -1.66 12.59
N LEU A 57 -3.52 -1.22 11.35
CA LEU A 57 -3.51 0.20 11.00
C LEU A 57 -4.52 1.02 11.80
N LYS A 58 -5.65 0.43 12.22
CA LYS A 58 -6.64 1.07 13.10
C LYS A 58 -6.13 1.37 14.51
N ASN A 59 -5.04 0.72 14.96
CA ASN A 59 -4.37 1.09 16.22
C ASN A 59 -3.56 2.38 15.97
N ARG A 60 -4.20 3.53 16.14
CA ARG A 60 -3.65 4.84 15.78
C ARG A 60 -2.40 5.21 16.57
N ASP A 61 -2.21 4.64 17.78
CA ASP A 61 -1.06 4.92 18.65
C ASP A 61 0.15 4.04 18.32
N ALA A 62 0.00 3.01 17.51
CA ALA A 62 1.11 2.17 17.09
C ALA A 62 2.15 3.00 16.33
N VAL A 63 3.42 2.87 16.75
CA VAL A 63 4.54 3.61 16.14
C VAL A 63 5.13 2.79 15.01
N GLY A 64 5.34 3.41 13.87
CA GLY A 64 5.92 2.80 12.70
C GLY A 64 7.40 2.43 12.87
N ARG A 65 7.96 1.77 11.88
CA ARG A 65 9.35 1.25 11.88
C ARG A 65 10.40 2.35 11.83
N ASP A 66 10.04 3.57 11.50
CA ASP A 66 10.91 4.75 11.58
C ASP A 66 11.06 5.28 13.03
N GLY A 67 10.34 4.69 13.98
CA GLY A 67 10.37 5.03 15.40
C GLY A 67 9.68 6.36 15.76
N LYS A 68 8.94 6.95 14.83
CA LYS A 68 8.32 8.28 15.05
C LYS A 68 6.91 8.44 14.46
N THR A 69 6.67 7.98 13.23
CA THR A 69 5.38 8.15 12.56
C THR A 69 4.38 7.15 13.11
N THR A 70 3.24 7.58 13.57
CA THR A 70 2.19 6.71 14.09
C THR A 70 1.26 6.21 12.98
N HIS A 71 0.53 5.12 13.25
CA HIS A 71 -0.54 4.65 12.35
C HIS A 71 -1.64 5.71 12.19
N GLY A 72 -1.91 6.50 13.23
CA GLY A 72 -2.83 7.64 13.15
C GLY A 72 -2.40 8.69 12.15
N GLU A 73 -1.10 8.96 12.05
CA GLU A 73 -0.54 9.88 11.05
C GLU A 73 -0.62 9.30 9.64
N PHE A 74 -0.35 7.99 9.44
CA PHE A 74 -0.55 7.34 8.15
C PHE A 74 -2.01 7.39 7.70
N LEU A 75 -2.96 7.16 8.61
CA LEU A 75 -4.39 7.28 8.30
C LEU A 75 -4.77 8.72 7.96
N ARG A 76 -4.25 9.72 8.66
CA ARG A 76 -4.44 11.13 8.31
C ARG A 76 -3.90 11.43 6.90
N MET A 77 -2.70 10.96 6.58
CA MET A 77 -2.12 11.13 5.24
C MET A 77 -3.00 10.47 4.16
N LEU A 78 -3.56 9.29 4.42
CA LEU A 78 -4.52 8.64 3.52
C LEU A 78 -5.80 9.49 3.38
N GLU A 79 -6.39 9.91 4.49
CA GLU A 79 -7.60 10.75 4.54
C GLU A 79 -7.40 12.05 3.75
N ASP A 80 -6.22 12.69 3.88
CA ASP A 80 -5.90 13.92 3.14
C ASP A 80 -5.72 13.66 1.65
N ASN A 81 -5.08 12.55 1.26
CA ASN A 81 -4.98 12.15 -0.15
C ASN A 81 -6.36 11.86 -0.76
N LEU A 82 -7.26 11.20 -0.03
CA LEU A 82 -8.61 10.88 -0.51
C LEU A 82 -9.52 12.14 -0.67
N LYS A 83 -9.12 13.29 -0.14
CA LYS A 83 -9.77 14.58 -0.48
C LYS A 83 -9.39 15.11 -1.86
N VAL A 84 -8.29 14.60 -2.41
CA VAL A 84 -7.71 15.03 -3.70
C VAL A 84 -7.96 13.99 -4.79
N PHE A 85 -7.89 12.71 -4.45
CA PHE A 85 -8.07 11.57 -5.36
C PHE A 85 -9.33 10.79 -5.01
N PRO A 86 -10.15 10.35 -6.00
CA PRO A 86 -11.34 9.55 -5.73
C PRO A 86 -10.98 8.17 -5.10
N ALA A 87 -11.70 7.79 -4.05
CA ALA A 87 -11.49 6.51 -3.38
C ALA A 87 -11.76 5.29 -4.29
N GLU A 88 -12.71 5.44 -5.23
CA GLU A 88 -13.12 4.37 -6.14
C GLU A 88 -12.02 3.94 -7.10
N THR A 89 -11.09 4.84 -7.41
CA THR A 89 -9.93 4.56 -8.27
C THR A 89 -8.66 4.39 -7.47
N ALA A 90 -8.67 4.70 -6.17
CA ALA A 90 -7.50 4.59 -5.32
C ALA A 90 -7.06 3.13 -5.15
N GLN A 91 -5.75 2.96 -5.05
CA GLN A 91 -5.07 1.70 -4.76
C GLN A 91 -4.23 1.84 -3.50
N VAL A 92 -4.14 0.77 -2.73
CA VAL A 92 -3.14 0.63 -1.67
C VAL A 92 -2.07 -0.35 -2.14
N LEU A 93 -0.82 0.00 -1.90
CA LEU A 93 0.34 -0.87 -2.01
C LEU A 93 0.92 -1.06 -0.61
N ASP A 94 0.68 -2.22 0.01
CA ASP A 94 1.16 -2.51 1.35
C ASP A 94 2.29 -3.56 1.33
N TYR A 95 2.84 -3.91 2.49
CA TYR A 95 4.12 -4.63 2.59
C TYR A 95 4.05 -5.81 3.56
N TRP A 96 2.87 -6.35 3.87
CA TRP A 96 2.69 -7.46 4.85
C TRP A 96 3.59 -8.68 4.58
N MET A 97 3.89 -8.95 3.30
CA MET A 97 4.65 -10.11 2.85
C MET A 97 6.05 -9.74 2.32
N ASP A 98 6.49 -8.50 2.52
CA ASP A 98 7.79 -8.04 2.03
C ASP A 98 8.91 -8.45 2.99
N ASP A 99 9.47 -9.66 2.77
CA ASP A 99 10.56 -10.17 3.59
C ASP A 99 11.83 -9.34 3.52
N SER A 100 12.03 -8.54 2.46
CA SER A 100 13.19 -7.64 2.40
C SER A 100 13.23 -6.66 3.58
N LEU A 101 12.07 -6.28 4.09
CA LEU A 101 11.94 -5.39 5.24
C LEU A 101 12.27 -6.09 6.57
N TYR A 102 11.91 -7.36 6.70
CA TYR A 102 12.18 -8.17 7.90
C TYR A 102 13.63 -8.63 7.95
N SER A 103 14.22 -8.96 6.81
CA SER A 103 15.62 -9.36 6.68
C SER A 103 16.61 -8.19 6.63
N GLY A 104 16.10 -6.92 6.71
CA GLY A 104 16.93 -5.71 6.66
C GLY A 104 17.66 -5.54 5.33
N TRP A 105 17.01 -5.90 4.22
CA TRP A 105 17.53 -5.84 2.84
C TRP A 105 18.77 -6.73 2.62
N LYS A 106 18.92 -7.79 3.41
CA LYS A 106 20.05 -8.71 3.32
C LYS A 106 19.58 -10.13 3.06
N LYS A 107 20.43 -10.89 2.38
CA LYS A 107 20.29 -12.35 2.25
C LYS A 107 21.31 -13.04 3.19
N PRO A 108 21.03 -14.24 3.71
CA PRO A 108 19.79 -14.98 3.49
C PRO A 108 18.58 -14.29 4.18
N GLN A 109 17.41 -14.47 3.57
CA GLN A 109 16.16 -13.96 4.09
C GLN A 109 15.73 -14.69 5.38
N VAL A 110 14.85 -14.04 6.15
CA VAL A 110 14.23 -14.59 7.36
C VAL A 110 12.82 -15.10 7.05
N GLN A 111 12.20 -15.83 7.97
CA GLN A 111 10.79 -16.18 7.79
C GLN A 111 9.89 -14.97 8.01
N VAL A 112 8.95 -14.71 7.09
CA VAL A 112 7.96 -13.62 7.23
C VAL A 112 7.16 -13.83 8.51
N PRO A 113 7.15 -12.87 9.45
CA PRO A 113 6.31 -12.94 10.65
C PRO A 113 4.87 -12.61 10.27
N TRP A 114 4.12 -13.59 9.75
CA TRP A 114 2.77 -13.38 9.26
C TRP A 114 1.77 -13.15 10.38
N HIS A 115 1.13 -11.98 10.40
CA HIS A 115 0.09 -11.58 11.34
C HIS A 115 -1.27 -11.51 10.62
N ARG A 116 -1.91 -12.67 10.44
CA ARG A 116 -3.17 -12.80 9.71
C ARG A 116 -4.26 -11.84 10.21
N ASP A 117 -4.42 -11.73 11.52
CA ASP A 117 -5.47 -10.87 12.10
C ASP A 117 -5.20 -9.38 11.84
N VAL A 118 -3.93 -8.98 11.82
CA VAL A 118 -3.51 -7.62 11.42
C VAL A 118 -3.87 -7.37 9.97
N PHE A 119 -3.49 -8.28 9.07
CA PHE A 119 -3.82 -8.20 7.65
C PHE A 119 -5.34 -8.05 7.41
N LEU A 120 -6.16 -8.91 8.02
CA LEU A 120 -7.62 -8.84 7.87
C LEU A 120 -8.20 -7.53 8.42
N SER A 121 -7.67 -7.06 9.55
CA SER A 121 -8.08 -5.78 10.14
C SER A 121 -7.70 -4.59 9.26
N ASP A 122 -6.55 -4.65 8.58
CA ASP A 122 -6.12 -3.62 7.65
C ASP A 122 -7.00 -3.59 6.40
N LEU A 123 -7.40 -4.76 5.87
CA LEU A 123 -8.38 -4.84 4.78
C LEU A 123 -9.71 -4.18 5.18
N GLU A 124 -10.23 -4.45 6.40
CA GLU A 124 -11.43 -3.79 6.90
C GLU A 124 -11.27 -2.27 6.99
N THR A 125 -10.08 -1.81 7.41
CA THR A 125 -9.76 -0.39 7.50
C THR A 125 -9.77 0.26 6.12
N TYR A 126 -9.06 -0.29 5.14
CA TYR A 126 -9.06 0.23 3.76
C TYR A 126 -10.45 0.16 3.11
N ALA A 127 -11.21 -0.91 3.36
CA ALA A 127 -12.60 -1.02 2.90
C ALA A 127 -13.49 0.10 3.43
N SER A 128 -13.27 0.52 4.68
CA SER A 128 -14.06 1.61 5.31
C SER A 128 -13.83 2.98 4.64
N TYR A 129 -12.70 3.16 3.96
CA TYR A 129 -12.40 4.34 3.16
C TYR A 129 -12.89 4.24 1.70
N GLY A 130 -13.54 3.14 1.32
CA GLY A 130 -14.05 2.94 -0.05
C GLY A 130 -12.99 2.54 -1.08
N ILE A 131 -11.77 2.20 -0.65
CA ILE A 131 -10.68 1.78 -1.53
C ILE A 131 -10.98 0.39 -2.09
N ARG A 132 -10.89 0.22 -3.41
CA ARG A 132 -11.26 -1.03 -4.09
C ARG A 132 -10.07 -1.92 -4.45
N ASN A 133 -8.91 -1.33 -4.64
CA ASN A 133 -7.74 -2.02 -5.15
C ASN A 133 -6.68 -2.14 -4.04
N ILE A 134 -6.30 -3.37 -3.73
CA ILE A 134 -5.28 -3.66 -2.72
C ILE A 134 -4.20 -4.52 -3.37
N THR A 135 -2.96 -4.10 -3.22
CA THR A 135 -1.77 -4.86 -3.63
C THR A 135 -0.76 -4.94 -2.49
N ALA A 136 0.16 -5.88 -2.57
CA ALA A 136 1.25 -6.01 -1.62
C ALA A 136 2.52 -6.52 -2.29
N TYR A 137 3.66 -6.10 -1.77
CA TYR A 137 4.93 -6.73 -2.11
C TYR A 137 5.10 -8.07 -1.39
N ALA A 138 5.79 -9.01 -2.08
CA ALA A 138 6.26 -10.29 -1.55
C ALA A 138 7.74 -10.51 -1.95
N ILE A 139 8.58 -9.49 -1.73
CA ILE A 139 10.00 -9.53 -2.10
C ILE A 139 10.71 -10.58 -1.25
N TYR A 140 11.65 -11.31 -1.85
CA TYR A 140 12.40 -12.42 -1.26
C TYR A 140 11.59 -13.68 -0.93
N VAL A 141 10.30 -13.75 -1.23
CA VAL A 141 9.54 -15.01 -1.20
C VAL A 141 9.88 -15.78 -2.48
N ASP A 142 11.08 -16.30 -2.54
CA ASP A 142 11.69 -16.99 -3.70
C ASP A 142 11.89 -18.50 -3.43
N ASP A 143 12.54 -19.18 -4.37
CA ASP A 143 12.84 -20.61 -4.27
C ASP A 143 13.65 -20.98 -3.01
N TYR A 144 14.58 -20.12 -2.60
CA TYR A 144 15.32 -20.30 -1.34
C TYR A 144 14.41 -20.23 -0.13
N TYR A 145 13.49 -19.25 -0.11
CA TYR A 145 12.51 -19.09 0.97
C TYR A 145 11.66 -20.34 1.14
N VAL A 146 11.06 -20.82 0.03
CA VAL A 146 10.21 -22.02 0.03
C VAL A 146 10.98 -23.26 0.49
N LYS A 147 12.21 -23.44 0.02
CA LYS A 147 13.06 -24.59 0.41
C LYS A 147 13.49 -24.53 1.87
N THR A 148 13.69 -23.34 2.41
CA THR A 148 14.22 -23.15 3.78
C THR A 148 13.12 -23.21 4.82
N PHE A 149 12.01 -22.53 4.59
CA PHE A 149 10.94 -22.38 5.58
C PHE A 149 9.72 -23.26 5.30
N GLY A 150 9.49 -23.67 4.05
CA GLY A 150 8.42 -24.58 3.64
C GLY A 150 7.01 -23.98 3.73
N ASP A 151 6.80 -22.99 4.58
CA ASP A 151 5.49 -22.38 4.83
C ASP A 151 5.32 -21.08 4.03
N ILE A 152 4.35 -21.10 3.12
CA ILE A 152 3.87 -19.97 2.34
C ILE A 152 2.36 -19.77 2.48
N SER A 153 1.75 -20.30 3.56
CA SER A 153 0.30 -20.23 3.79
C SER A 153 -0.22 -18.78 3.85
N PHE A 154 0.63 -17.82 4.18
CA PHE A 154 0.29 -16.40 4.13
C PHE A 154 -0.11 -15.92 2.72
N VAL A 155 0.36 -16.57 1.65
CA VAL A 155 -0.07 -16.26 0.27
C VAL A 155 -1.52 -16.68 0.05
N ASP A 156 -1.91 -17.85 0.59
CA ASP A 156 -3.29 -18.33 0.56
C ASP A 156 -4.20 -17.43 1.40
N ASP A 157 -3.77 -17.06 2.60
CA ASP A 157 -4.50 -16.12 3.47
C ASP A 157 -4.72 -14.77 2.78
N TYR A 158 -3.67 -14.24 2.12
CA TYR A 158 -3.75 -13.00 1.33
C TYR A 158 -4.78 -13.14 0.21
N GLY A 159 -4.68 -14.21 -0.60
CA GLY A 159 -5.62 -14.48 -1.69
C GLY A 159 -7.07 -14.58 -1.19
N GLN A 160 -7.33 -15.32 -0.11
CA GLN A 160 -8.66 -15.45 0.49
C GLN A 160 -9.17 -14.12 1.07
N GLY A 161 -8.30 -13.34 1.70
CA GLY A 161 -8.63 -12.00 2.17
C GLY A 161 -9.12 -11.10 1.03
N LEU A 162 -8.42 -11.09 -0.11
CA LEU A 162 -8.82 -10.30 -1.28
C LEU A 162 -10.10 -10.82 -1.95
N LEU A 163 -10.31 -12.14 -2.04
CA LEU A 163 -11.56 -12.71 -2.56
C LEU A 163 -12.78 -12.28 -1.76
N ASN A 164 -12.63 -12.10 -0.45
CA ASN A 164 -13.68 -11.67 0.46
C ASN A 164 -13.75 -10.14 0.66
N TYR A 165 -12.78 -9.42 0.12
CA TYR A 165 -12.70 -7.96 0.25
C TYR A 165 -13.87 -7.26 -0.44
N ARG A 166 -14.50 -6.32 0.28
CA ARG A 166 -15.58 -5.48 -0.27
C ARG A 166 -15.40 -4.06 0.25
N ALA A 167 -15.08 -3.13 -0.62
CA ALA A 167 -15.10 -1.70 -0.30
C ALA A 167 -16.52 -1.25 0.08
N LYS A 168 -16.61 -0.37 1.05
CA LYS A 168 -17.88 0.17 1.57
C LYS A 168 -18.29 1.45 0.88
#